data_bf8f99d7e3eeaf39c4d772ed4fadd407
#
_entry.id   bf8f99d7e3eeaf39c4d772ed4fadd407
#
_cell.length_a   1.000
_cell.length_b   1.000
_cell.length_c   1.000
_cell.angle_alpha   90.00
_cell.angle_beta   90.00
_cell.angle_gamma   90.00
#
_symmetry.space_group_name_H-M   'P 1'
#
loop_
_entity.id
_entity.type
_entity.pdbx_description
1 polymer ?
#
loop_
_entity_poly.entity_id
_entity_poly.type
_entity_poly.pdbx_seq_one_letter_code
_entity_poly.pdbx_strand_id
1 'polypeptide(L)'
;MKKTIFVSGGSKRIGKSICEYFHKNDFNIICHFNNSEKEAENLKDQLNAERENSCEIIQYDLNDIEGINSFCNEVKDIFGRLDVLVNNASTFYSDDLEINEGSNWNDLINSNVKAPYYLVSNFKDELKKNYGSIVNITDAMVIRGMEKFPIYSIAKGGLETITKSLARKLAPEIRVNGVAPGAILWPEQNPDPDEKILMNIPLGRIGSAEDISSAVFHLVENKYITGQIIRVDGGRSLN
;
A
#
# COMPACT_ATOMS: atom_id res chain seq x y z
N MET A 1 -6.92 24.32 1.27
CA MET A 1 -6.37 23.27 0.38
C MET A 1 -7.10 21.97 0.64
N LYS A 2 -7.38 21.18 -0.42
CA LYS A 2 -7.95 19.84 -0.27
C LYS A 2 -6.95 18.90 0.39
N LYS A 3 -7.45 17.84 1.05
CA LYS A 3 -6.60 16.79 1.61
C LYS A 3 -5.85 16.08 0.47
N THR A 4 -4.62 15.68 0.72
CA THR A 4 -3.76 15.01 -0.26
C THR A 4 -3.35 13.63 0.24
N ILE A 5 -3.43 12.63 -0.64
CA ILE A 5 -2.95 11.28 -0.41
C ILE A 5 -1.79 10.94 -1.35
N PHE A 6 -0.74 10.31 -0.82
CA PHE A 6 0.30 9.64 -1.60
C PHE A 6 0.08 8.13 -1.55
N VAL A 7 0.05 7.49 -2.72
CA VAL A 7 -0.11 6.03 -2.85
C VAL A 7 1.09 5.45 -3.58
N SER A 8 1.93 4.68 -2.89
CA SER A 8 3.00 3.96 -3.55
C SER A 8 2.45 2.77 -4.37
N GLY A 9 2.93 2.60 -5.62
CA GLY A 9 2.38 1.61 -6.54
C GLY A 9 0.90 1.87 -6.87
N GLY A 10 0.55 3.15 -7.07
CA GLY A 10 -0.84 3.61 -7.24
C GLY A 10 -1.44 3.41 -8.63
N SER A 11 -0.65 3.00 -9.64
CA SER A 11 -1.09 3.00 -11.04
C SER A 11 -1.94 1.80 -11.46
N LYS A 12 -1.89 0.69 -10.72
CA LYS A 12 -2.55 -0.58 -11.06
C LYS A 12 -3.26 -1.23 -9.87
N ARG A 13 -4.19 -2.14 -10.18
CA ARG A 13 -4.80 -3.08 -9.23
C ARG A 13 -5.34 -2.39 -7.96
N ILE A 14 -4.93 -2.85 -6.77
CA ILE A 14 -5.36 -2.29 -5.48
C ILE A 14 -4.98 -0.81 -5.36
N GLY A 15 -3.75 -0.44 -5.74
CA GLY A 15 -3.27 0.94 -5.68
C GLY A 15 -4.12 1.90 -6.52
N LYS A 16 -4.47 1.49 -7.76
CA LYS A 16 -5.37 2.25 -8.62
C LYS A 16 -6.75 2.44 -7.97
N SER A 17 -7.33 1.38 -7.44
CA SER A 17 -8.63 1.45 -6.76
C SER A 17 -8.59 2.38 -5.54
N ILE A 18 -7.47 2.40 -4.78
CA ILE A 18 -7.28 3.34 -3.69
C ILE A 18 -7.25 4.79 -4.21
N CYS A 19 -6.48 5.07 -5.27
CA CYS A 19 -6.43 6.40 -5.89
C CYS A 19 -7.82 6.87 -6.33
N GLU A 20 -8.56 6.03 -7.07
CA GLU A 20 -9.91 6.34 -7.55
C GLU A 20 -10.91 6.55 -6.39
N TYR A 21 -10.86 5.70 -5.36
CA TYR A 21 -11.74 5.79 -4.20
C TYR A 21 -11.52 7.08 -3.41
N PHE A 22 -10.26 7.46 -3.18
CA PHE A 22 -9.95 8.71 -2.48
C PHE A 22 -10.24 9.95 -3.33
N HIS A 23 -10.04 9.88 -4.65
CA HIS A 23 -10.38 10.96 -5.56
C HIS A 23 -11.89 11.27 -5.53
N LYS A 24 -12.74 10.23 -5.57
CA LYS A 24 -14.21 10.36 -5.42
C LYS A 24 -14.61 10.94 -4.06
N ASN A 25 -13.77 10.80 -3.03
CA ASN A 25 -13.96 11.38 -1.71
C ASN A 25 -13.18 12.69 -1.51
N ASP A 26 -12.92 13.40 -2.59
CA ASP A 26 -12.44 14.78 -2.62
C ASP A 26 -10.96 15.00 -2.19
N PHE A 27 -10.13 13.94 -2.25
CA PHE A 27 -8.69 14.05 -2.05
C PHE A 27 -7.96 14.40 -3.36
N ASN A 28 -6.87 15.15 -3.26
CA ASN A 28 -5.87 15.20 -4.31
C ASN A 28 -5.00 13.95 -4.25
N ILE A 29 -4.60 13.43 -5.40
CA ILE A 29 -3.91 12.16 -5.54
C ILE A 29 -2.48 12.37 -6.02
N ILE A 30 -1.51 11.84 -5.29
CA ILE A 30 -0.13 11.65 -5.76
C ILE A 30 0.06 10.16 -5.97
N CYS A 31 0.05 9.74 -7.23
CA CYS A 31 0.18 8.36 -7.65
C CYS A 31 1.64 8.05 -7.99
N HIS A 32 2.31 7.26 -7.14
CA HIS A 32 3.64 6.76 -7.44
C HIS A 32 3.59 5.47 -8.25
N PHE A 33 4.53 5.33 -9.19
CA PHE A 33 4.78 4.13 -9.98
C PHE A 33 6.29 3.90 -10.19
N ASN A 34 6.70 2.68 -10.57
CA ASN A 34 8.06 2.39 -11.00
C ASN A 34 8.10 2.19 -12.54
N ASN A 35 7.54 1.08 -13.06
CA ASN A 35 7.64 0.69 -14.47
C ASN A 35 6.30 0.81 -15.24
N SER A 36 5.22 1.27 -14.62
CA SER A 36 3.88 1.31 -15.21
C SER A 36 3.46 2.73 -15.58
N GLU A 37 4.27 3.40 -16.39
CA GLU A 37 4.08 4.80 -16.81
C GLU A 37 2.75 4.99 -17.54
N LYS A 38 2.49 4.16 -18.55
CA LYS A 38 1.25 4.27 -19.36
C LYS A 38 -0.03 4.16 -18.51
N GLU A 39 -0.04 3.25 -17.53
CA GLU A 39 -1.19 3.08 -16.64
C GLU A 39 -1.29 4.25 -15.64
N ALA A 40 -0.17 4.83 -15.22
CA ALA A 40 -0.16 6.00 -14.37
C ALA A 40 -0.67 7.24 -15.11
N GLU A 41 -0.23 7.45 -16.37
CA GLU A 41 -0.75 8.53 -17.23
C GLU A 41 -2.25 8.40 -17.48
N ASN A 42 -2.73 7.20 -17.85
CA ASN A 42 -4.16 6.95 -18.05
C ASN A 42 -4.97 7.26 -16.78
N LEU A 43 -4.47 6.89 -15.61
CA LEU A 43 -5.13 7.20 -14.33
C LEU A 43 -5.16 8.71 -14.07
N LYS A 44 -4.04 9.41 -14.30
CA LYS A 44 -3.95 10.86 -14.15
C LYS A 44 -4.95 11.57 -15.07
N ASP A 45 -5.00 11.20 -16.34
CA ASP A 45 -5.90 11.78 -17.31
C ASP A 45 -7.37 11.55 -16.93
N GLN A 46 -7.71 10.32 -16.53
CA GLN A 46 -9.06 9.97 -16.06
C GLN A 46 -9.47 10.84 -14.86
N LEU A 47 -8.65 10.92 -13.83
CA LEU A 47 -8.99 11.65 -12.61
C LEU A 47 -9.01 13.17 -12.82
N ASN A 48 -8.12 13.70 -13.66
CA ASN A 48 -8.09 15.13 -13.97
C ASN A 48 -9.22 15.54 -14.92
N ALA A 49 -9.77 14.63 -15.74
CA ALA A 49 -11.00 14.87 -16.50
C ALA A 49 -12.23 15.02 -15.59
N GLU A 50 -12.27 14.31 -14.46
CA GLU A 50 -13.34 14.45 -13.46
C GLU A 50 -13.17 15.70 -12.60
N ARG A 51 -11.92 16.04 -12.25
CA ARG A 51 -11.58 17.21 -11.43
C ARG A 51 -10.18 17.70 -11.79
N GLU A 52 -10.12 18.86 -12.42
CA GLU A 52 -8.89 19.47 -12.92
C GLU A 52 -7.81 19.65 -11.81
N ASN A 53 -6.55 19.36 -12.15
CA ASN A 53 -5.37 19.51 -11.28
C ASN A 53 -5.49 18.80 -9.92
N SER A 54 -6.09 17.62 -9.92
CA SER A 54 -6.35 16.83 -8.71
C SER A 54 -5.55 15.53 -8.61
N CYS A 55 -4.88 15.15 -9.68
CA CYS A 55 -4.04 13.96 -9.72
C CYS A 55 -2.69 14.28 -10.39
N GLU A 56 -1.61 13.96 -9.69
CA GLU A 56 -0.26 13.97 -10.23
C GLU A 56 0.39 12.59 -10.11
N ILE A 57 1.29 12.30 -11.02
CA ILE A 57 2.05 11.05 -11.06
C ILE A 57 3.53 11.31 -10.82
N ILE A 58 4.21 10.38 -10.19
CA ILE A 58 5.64 10.49 -9.94
C ILE A 58 6.31 9.11 -10.02
N GLN A 59 7.38 9.03 -10.79
CA GLN A 59 8.15 7.81 -10.97
C GLN A 59 9.29 7.73 -9.95
N TYR A 60 9.48 6.54 -9.37
CA TYR A 60 10.66 6.22 -8.57
C TYR A 60 10.83 4.71 -8.41
N ASP A 61 12.07 4.23 -8.29
CA ASP A 61 12.34 2.86 -7.87
C ASP A 61 12.54 2.81 -6.35
N LEU A 62 11.58 2.26 -5.63
CA LEU A 62 11.64 2.15 -4.17
C LEU A 62 12.74 1.21 -3.66
N ASN A 63 13.46 0.50 -4.54
CA ASN A 63 14.69 -0.21 -4.18
C ASN A 63 15.90 0.74 -4.06
N ASP A 64 15.86 1.90 -4.69
CA ASP A 64 16.85 2.95 -4.48
C ASP A 64 16.60 3.69 -3.15
N ILE A 65 17.19 3.17 -2.11
CA ILE A 65 17.07 3.75 -0.75
C ILE A 65 17.91 5.01 -0.60
N GLU A 66 18.98 5.18 -1.38
CA GLU A 66 19.87 6.34 -1.27
C GLU A 66 19.20 7.61 -1.81
N GLY A 67 18.51 7.53 -2.94
CA GLY A 67 17.79 8.65 -3.54
C GLY A 67 16.44 8.99 -2.89
N ILE A 68 15.93 8.18 -1.97
CA ILE A 68 14.55 8.30 -1.43
C ILE A 68 14.28 9.67 -0.76
N ASN A 69 15.30 10.30 -0.19
CA ASN A 69 15.14 11.62 0.45
C ASN A 69 14.84 12.72 -0.58
N SER A 70 15.56 12.71 -1.73
CA SER A 70 15.31 13.65 -2.84
C SER A 70 13.92 13.44 -3.40
N PHE A 71 13.57 12.17 -3.70
CA PHE A 71 12.24 11.79 -4.15
C PHE A 71 11.12 12.28 -3.23
N CYS A 72 11.26 12.10 -1.91
CA CYS A 72 10.25 12.55 -0.98
C CYS A 72 10.11 14.08 -0.93
N ASN A 73 11.17 14.84 -1.19
CA ASN A 73 11.09 16.30 -1.29
C ASN A 73 10.29 16.72 -2.54
N GLU A 74 10.52 16.10 -3.69
CA GLU A 74 9.71 16.33 -4.90
C GLU A 74 8.22 16.04 -4.64
N VAL A 75 7.89 14.93 -3.96
CA VAL A 75 6.50 14.60 -3.59
C VAL A 75 5.85 15.69 -2.74
N LYS A 76 6.58 16.27 -1.77
CA LYS A 76 6.06 17.32 -0.89
C LYS A 76 5.71 18.60 -1.65
N ASP A 77 6.43 18.89 -2.72
CA ASP A 77 6.25 20.12 -3.50
C ASP A 77 5.04 20.05 -4.45
N ILE A 78 4.55 18.86 -4.80
CA ILE A 78 3.46 18.67 -5.77
C ILE A 78 2.19 19.44 -5.38
N PHE A 79 1.66 19.23 -4.19
CA PHE A 79 0.46 19.93 -3.70
C PHE A 79 0.74 20.74 -2.42
N GLY A 80 1.97 20.75 -1.91
CA GLY A 80 2.36 21.46 -0.69
C GLY A 80 1.66 20.99 0.58
N ARG A 81 1.01 19.80 0.53
CA ARG A 81 0.25 19.20 1.62
C ARG A 81 0.22 17.68 1.49
N LEU A 82 0.37 16.98 2.63
CA LEU A 82 0.19 15.53 2.70
C LEU A 82 -0.61 15.18 3.96
N ASP A 83 -1.74 14.51 3.79
CA ASP A 83 -2.63 14.05 4.87
C ASP A 83 -2.60 12.54 5.05
N VAL A 84 -2.37 11.79 3.95
CA VAL A 84 -2.43 10.33 3.97
C VAL A 84 -1.24 9.76 3.19
N LEU A 85 -0.55 8.81 3.80
CA LEU A 85 0.44 7.94 3.17
C LEU A 85 -0.11 6.51 3.08
N VAL A 86 -0.20 5.96 1.87
CA VAL A 86 -0.50 4.54 1.68
C VAL A 86 0.71 3.82 1.11
N ASN A 87 1.31 2.96 1.92
CA ASN A 87 2.37 2.05 1.51
C ASN A 87 1.74 0.80 0.87
N ASN A 88 1.53 0.84 -0.46
CA ASN A 88 0.91 -0.22 -1.22
C ASN A 88 1.89 -0.91 -2.18
N ALA A 89 2.94 -0.24 -2.66
CA ALA A 89 3.95 -0.87 -3.52
C ALA A 89 4.50 -2.15 -2.89
N SER A 90 4.64 -3.20 -3.69
CA SER A 90 5.09 -4.50 -3.22
C SER A 90 5.68 -5.29 -4.38
N THR A 91 6.81 -5.94 -4.16
CA THR A 91 7.27 -7.07 -4.97
C THR A 91 6.79 -8.37 -4.33
N PHE A 92 6.41 -9.35 -5.18
CA PHE A 92 5.87 -10.63 -4.74
C PHE A 92 6.31 -11.72 -5.70
N TYR A 93 7.16 -12.60 -5.26
CA TYR A 93 7.60 -13.82 -5.96
C TYR A 93 8.09 -14.86 -4.96
N SER A 94 8.09 -16.13 -5.38
CA SER A 94 8.55 -17.25 -4.55
C SER A 94 10.06 -17.24 -4.37
N ASP A 95 10.53 -17.88 -3.31
CA ASP A 95 11.92 -18.21 -3.11
C ASP A 95 12.07 -19.70 -2.76
N ASP A 96 13.11 -20.35 -3.29
CA ASP A 96 13.33 -21.78 -3.19
C ASP A 96 14.34 -22.15 -2.09
N LEU A 97 14.60 -21.26 -1.12
CA LEU A 97 15.66 -21.37 -0.09
C LEU A 97 17.08 -21.49 -0.67
N GLU A 98 17.24 -21.39 -1.97
CA GLU A 98 18.56 -21.30 -2.58
C GLU A 98 19.07 -19.87 -2.43
N ILE A 99 20.07 -19.67 -1.60
CA ILE A 99 20.71 -18.37 -1.39
C ILE A 99 21.54 -18.04 -2.62
N ASN A 100 20.90 -17.55 -3.66
CA ASN A 100 21.56 -16.93 -4.78
C ASN A 100 21.80 -15.45 -4.46
N GLU A 101 23.04 -15.15 -4.06
CA GLU A 101 23.67 -13.82 -3.98
C GLU A 101 22.75 -12.60 -3.72
N GLY A 102 21.87 -12.67 -2.72
CA GLY A 102 21.28 -11.49 -2.09
C GLY A 102 20.26 -10.65 -2.87
N SER A 103 20.08 -10.86 -4.17
CA SER A 103 19.20 -10.01 -4.97
C SER A 103 17.73 -10.10 -4.55
N ASN A 104 17.20 -11.31 -4.41
CA ASN A 104 15.80 -11.54 -4.03
C ASN A 104 15.49 -11.07 -2.61
N TRP A 105 16.41 -11.29 -1.68
CA TRP A 105 16.30 -10.80 -0.31
C TRP A 105 16.19 -9.27 -0.29
N ASN A 106 17.15 -8.59 -0.93
CA ASN A 106 17.20 -7.14 -0.91
C ASN A 106 15.97 -6.52 -1.57
N ASP A 107 15.53 -7.03 -2.73
CA ASP A 107 14.35 -6.53 -3.43
C ASP A 107 13.07 -6.69 -2.60
N LEU A 108 12.82 -7.88 -2.03
CA LEU A 108 11.63 -8.13 -1.20
C LEU A 108 11.66 -7.30 0.09
N ILE A 109 12.81 -7.15 0.75
CA ILE A 109 12.93 -6.35 1.98
C ILE A 109 12.89 -4.85 1.67
N ASN A 110 13.59 -4.39 0.64
CA ASN A 110 13.63 -2.97 0.30
C ASN A 110 12.23 -2.46 -0.05
N SER A 111 11.55 -3.09 -0.99
CA SER A 111 10.23 -2.64 -1.45
C SER A 111 9.14 -2.78 -0.40
N ASN A 112 9.13 -3.88 0.38
CA ASN A 112 8.02 -4.20 1.29
C ASN A 112 8.19 -3.68 2.74
N VAL A 113 9.43 -3.35 3.17
CA VAL A 113 9.72 -2.94 4.56
C VAL A 113 10.50 -1.65 4.62
N LYS A 114 11.65 -1.62 3.94
CA LYS A 114 12.60 -0.52 4.05
C LYS A 114 12.04 0.77 3.46
N ALA A 115 11.56 0.73 2.23
CA ALA A 115 10.95 1.88 1.59
C ALA A 115 9.75 2.42 2.37
N PRO A 116 8.74 1.62 2.81
CA PRO A 116 7.70 2.08 3.71
C PRO A 116 8.21 2.81 4.95
N TYR A 117 9.25 2.30 5.61
CA TYR A 117 9.83 2.95 6.77
C TYR A 117 10.47 4.31 6.44
N TYR A 118 11.22 4.38 5.33
CA TYR A 118 11.85 5.62 4.90
C TYR A 118 10.83 6.66 4.40
N LEU A 119 9.77 6.25 3.71
CA LEU A 119 8.66 7.12 3.33
C LEU A 119 8.01 7.75 4.56
N VAL A 120 7.72 6.95 5.60
CA VAL A 120 7.21 7.48 6.87
C VAL A 120 8.19 8.45 7.51
N SER A 121 9.48 8.11 7.55
CA SER A 121 10.51 8.97 8.15
C SER A 121 10.61 10.32 7.46
N ASN A 122 10.45 10.36 6.13
CA ASN A 122 10.53 11.59 5.33
C ASN A 122 9.25 12.43 5.38
N PHE A 123 8.07 11.78 5.42
CA PHE A 123 6.78 12.46 5.39
C PHE A 123 6.20 12.80 6.77
N LYS A 124 6.82 12.35 7.87
CA LYS A 124 6.27 12.49 9.22
C LYS A 124 5.93 13.94 9.60
N ASP A 125 6.73 14.91 9.17
CA ASP A 125 6.52 16.31 9.57
C ASP A 125 5.30 16.93 8.84
N GLU A 126 5.09 16.60 7.56
CA GLU A 126 3.91 17.01 6.81
C GLU A 126 2.64 16.31 7.34
N LEU A 127 2.73 15.01 7.59
CA LEU A 127 1.64 14.24 8.16
C LEU A 127 1.28 14.76 9.56
N LYS A 128 2.27 15.10 10.39
CA LYS A 128 2.07 15.67 11.73
C LYS A 128 1.31 17.00 11.68
N LYS A 129 1.70 17.92 10.79
CA LYS A 129 1.01 19.21 10.60
C LYS A 129 -0.48 19.07 10.31
N ASN A 130 -0.87 17.96 9.65
CA ASN A 130 -2.23 17.70 9.18
C ASN A 130 -3.00 16.68 10.03
N TYR A 131 -2.46 16.22 11.17
CA TYR A 131 -3.03 15.11 11.94
C TYR A 131 -3.32 13.90 11.07
N GLY A 132 -2.33 13.52 10.27
CA GLY A 132 -2.44 12.60 9.16
C GLY A 132 -2.61 11.14 9.53
N SER A 133 -2.71 10.30 8.51
CA SER A 133 -2.85 8.85 8.65
C SER A 133 -1.93 8.10 7.71
N ILE A 134 -1.35 7.02 8.20
CA ILE A 134 -0.54 6.07 7.43
C ILE A 134 -1.28 4.75 7.38
N VAL A 135 -1.41 4.17 6.17
CA VAL A 135 -1.96 2.83 5.99
C VAL A 135 -0.98 1.98 5.22
N ASN A 136 -0.57 0.86 5.81
CA ASN A 136 0.32 -0.12 5.21
C ASN A 136 -0.50 -1.28 4.64
N ILE A 137 -0.29 -1.63 3.36
CA ILE A 137 -0.90 -2.81 2.76
C ILE A 137 0.00 -4.01 3.06
N THR A 138 -0.49 -4.86 3.96
CA THR A 138 0.19 -6.09 4.40
C THR A 138 -0.33 -7.31 3.63
N ASP A 139 -0.49 -8.45 4.26
CA ASP A 139 -1.05 -9.65 3.64
C ASP A 139 -1.73 -10.53 4.71
N ALA A 140 -2.94 -11.00 4.47
CA ALA A 140 -3.69 -11.78 5.45
C ALA A 140 -3.06 -13.15 5.77
N MET A 141 -2.32 -13.72 4.81
CA MET A 141 -1.71 -15.04 4.96
C MET A 141 -0.40 -15.05 5.76
N VAL A 142 0.17 -13.87 6.02
CA VAL A 142 1.42 -13.74 6.79
C VAL A 142 1.31 -14.31 8.20
N ILE A 143 0.13 -14.25 8.82
CA ILE A 143 -0.10 -14.82 10.16
C ILE A 143 0.16 -16.33 10.22
N ARG A 144 0.06 -17.02 9.09
CA ARG A 144 0.26 -18.49 8.99
C ARG A 144 1.65 -18.84 8.47
N GLY A 145 2.37 -17.87 7.90
CA GLY A 145 3.53 -18.11 7.06
C GLY A 145 3.13 -18.69 5.69
N MET A 146 3.91 -18.38 4.67
CA MET A 146 3.63 -18.81 3.30
C MET A 146 4.78 -19.70 2.84
N GLU A 147 4.53 -21.00 2.68
CA GLU A 147 5.52 -22.03 2.38
C GLU A 147 6.46 -21.67 1.22
N LYS A 148 5.91 -21.14 0.13
CA LYS A 148 6.69 -20.77 -1.06
C LYS A 148 7.25 -19.35 -1.05
N PHE A 149 7.00 -18.58 0.03
CA PHE A 149 7.30 -17.15 0.09
C PHE A 149 7.86 -16.72 1.45
N PRO A 150 8.88 -17.42 2.00
CA PRO A 150 9.39 -17.13 3.34
C PRO A 150 9.96 -15.72 3.49
N ILE A 151 10.74 -15.20 2.53
CA ILE A 151 11.30 -13.83 2.61
C ILE A 151 10.18 -12.79 2.54
N TYR A 152 9.20 -12.97 1.64
CA TYR A 152 8.03 -12.10 1.56
C TYR A 152 7.22 -12.13 2.88
N SER A 153 7.06 -13.30 3.50
CA SER A 153 6.38 -13.45 4.79
C SER A 153 7.11 -12.69 5.90
N ILE A 154 8.45 -12.76 5.93
CA ILE A 154 9.29 -11.96 6.84
C ILE A 154 9.04 -10.47 6.59
N ALA A 155 9.05 -10.03 5.33
CA ALA A 155 8.87 -8.63 4.96
C ALA A 155 7.49 -8.10 5.39
N LYS A 156 6.41 -8.79 5.04
CA LYS A 156 5.04 -8.35 5.41
C LYS A 156 4.78 -8.49 6.93
N GLY A 157 5.33 -9.49 7.61
CA GLY A 157 5.32 -9.60 9.07
C GLY A 157 6.09 -8.46 9.74
N GLY A 158 7.23 -8.09 9.18
CA GLY A 158 7.99 -6.90 9.56
C GLY A 158 7.18 -5.60 9.40
N LEU A 159 6.44 -5.46 8.30
CA LEU A 159 5.59 -4.31 8.05
C LEU A 159 4.43 -4.21 9.06
N GLU A 160 3.82 -5.35 9.46
CA GLU A 160 2.83 -5.36 10.56
C GLU A 160 3.44 -4.91 11.89
N THR A 161 4.67 -5.35 12.19
CA THR A 161 5.40 -4.94 13.41
C THR A 161 5.73 -3.45 13.37
N ILE A 162 6.23 -2.94 12.24
CA ILE A 162 6.48 -1.51 12.02
C ILE A 162 5.20 -0.70 12.21
N THR A 163 4.07 -1.15 11.68
CA THR A 163 2.76 -0.50 11.85
C THR A 163 2.44 -0.25 13.32
N LYS A 164 2.54 -1.29 14.16
CA LYS A 164 2.27 -1.20 15.60
C LYS A 164 3.28 -0.31 16.33
N SER A 165 4.54 -0.41 15.96
CA SER A 165 5.64 0.35 16.54
C SER A 165 5.50 1.85 16.26
N LEU A 166 5.24 2.20 14.99
CA LEU A 166 5.07 3.58 14.55
C LEU A 166 3.76 4.18 15.06
N ALA A 167 2.69 3.41 15.19
CA ALA A 167 1.44 3.87 15.81
C ALA A 167 1.67 4.41 17.22
N ARG A 168 2.50 3.71 18.02
CA ARG A 168 2.86 4.19 19.37
C ARG A 168 3.79 5.38 19.36
N LYS A 169 4.73 5.42 18.40
CA LYS A 169 5.78 6.44 18.33
C LYS A 169 5.25 7.79 17.82
N LEU A 170 4.28 7.77 16.89
CA LEU A 170 3.82 8.96 16.17
C LEU A 170 2.48 9.51 16.69
N ALA A 171 1.83 8.80 17.62
CA ALA A 171 0.65 9.33 18.30
C ALA A 171 1.03 10.51 19.22
N PRO A 172 0.11 11.46 19.46
CA PRO A 172 -1.26 11.49 18.96
C PRO A 172 -1.43 12.11 17.57
N GLU A 173 -0.38 12.66 16.97
CA GLU A 173 -0.51 13.50 15.76
C GLU A 173 -0.71 12.68 14.49
N ILE A 174 -0.15 11.45 14.42
CA ILE A 174 -0.26 10.59 13.26
C ILE A 174 -0.78 9.22 13.69
N ARG A 175 -1.81 8.73 13.01
CA ARG A 175 -2.30 7.37 13.19
C ARG A 175 -1.64 6.45 12.16
N VAL A 176 -1.30 5.23 12.57
CA VAL A 176 -0.67 4.24 11.67
C VAL A 176 -1.44 2.92 11.81
N ASN A 177 -1.98 2.43 10.70
CA ASN A 177 -2.74 1.18 10.63
C ASN A 177 -2.31 0.35 9.43
N GLY A 178 -2.81 -0.87 9.33
CA GLY A 178 -2.63 -1.75 8.19
C GLY A 178 -3.94 -2.33 7.69
N VAL A 179 -3.99 -2.61 6.40
CA VAL A 179 -4.98 -3.48 5.77
C VAL A 179 -4.25 -4.70 5.27
N ALA A 180 -4.75 -5.89 5.58
CA ALA A 180 -4.22 -7.18 5.17
C ALA A 180 -5.19 -7.84 4.16
N PRO A 181 -4.95 -7.70 2.84
CA PRO A 181 -5.76 -8.32 1.82
C PRO A 181 -5.66 -9.85 1.83
N GLY A 182 -6.76 -10.53 1.51
CA GLY A 182 -6.77 -11.92 1.13
C GLY A 182 -6.57 -12.13 -0.37
N ALA A 183 -7.29 -13.09 -0.98
CA ALA A 183 -7.34 -13.25 -2.43
C ALA A 183 -8.25 -12.16 -3.03
N ILE A 184 -7.66 -11.13 -3.62
CA ILE A 184 -8.39 -9.94 -4.10
C ILE A 184 -8.37 -9.91 -5.60
N LEU A 185 -7.54 -10.05 -6.37
CA LEU A 185 -7.51 -9.97 -7.83
C LEU A 185 -6.88 -11.24 -8.39
N TRP A 186 -7.58 -11.87 -9.32
CA TRP A 186 -7.02 -13.01 -10.01
C TRP A 186 -5.94 -12.56 -11.03
N PRO A 187 -4.92 -13.36 -11.29
CA PRO A 187 -3.97 -13.07 -12.36
C PRO A 187 -4.70 -12.99 -13.71
N GLU A 188 -4.42 -11.94 -14.49
CA GLU A 188 -5.03 -11.73 -15.81
C GLU A 188 -4.77 -12.91 -16.78
N GLN A 189 -3.64 -13.60 -16.58
CA GLN A 189 -3.24 -14.77 -17.40
C GLN A 189 -4.01 -16.07 -17.05
N ASN A 190 -4.69 -16.12 -15.92
CA ASN A 190 -5.52 -17.24 -15.50
C ASN A 190 -6.76 -16.71 -14.77
N PRO A 191 -7.80 -16.31 -15.54
CA PRO A 191 -8.96 -15.61 -14.98
C PRO A 191 -9.87 -16.49 -14.11
N ASP A 192 -9.78 -17.82 -14.25
CA ASP A 192 -10.60 -18.72 -13.47
C ASP A 192 -10.01 -18.91 -12.05
N PRO A 193 -10.78 -18.64 -11.01
CA PRO A 193 -10.34 -18.86 -9.65
C PRO A 193 -9.98 -20.32 -9.40
N ASP A 194 -8.80 -20.57 -8.83
CA ASP A 194 -8.45 -21.91 -8.35
C ASP A 194 -9.48 -22.33 -7.29
N GLU A 195 -10.24 -23.37 -7.58
CA GLU A 195 -11.29 -23.90 -6.69
C GLU A 195 -10.75 -24.21 -5.29
N LYS A 196 -9.48 -24.64 -5.18
CA LYS A 196 -8.82 -24.87 -3.89
C LYS A 196 -8.68 -23.58 -3.07
N ILE A 197 -8.46 -22.44 -3.73
CA ILE A 197 -8.43 -21.16 -3.05
C ILE A 197 -9.83 -20.75 -2.60
N LEU A 198 -10.84 -20.89 -3.46
CA LEU A 198 -12.22 -20.56 -3.12
C LEU A 198 -12.74 -21.40 -1.95
N MET A 199 -12.45 -22.71 -1.92
CA MET A 199 -12.83 -23.60 -0.81
C MET A 199 -12.26 -23.17 0.54
N ASN A 200 -11.14 -22.43 0.55
CA ASN A 200 -10.50 -21.92 1.75
C ASN A 200 -10.98 -20.51 2.16
N ILE A 201 -11.94 -19.94 1.43
CA ILE A 201 -12.51 -18.61 1.75
C ILE A 201 -13.92 -18.82 2.32
N PRO A 202 -14.17 -18.59 3.61
CA PRO A 202 -15.50 -18.77 4.21
C PRO A 202 -16.63 -18.02 3.49
N LEU A 203 -16.36 -16.83 2.94
CA LEU A 203 -17.35 -16.09 2.15
C LEU A 203 -17.56 -16.64 0.74
N GLY A 204 -16.84 -17.70 0.32
CA GLY A 204 -17.03 -18.41 -0.96
C GLY A 204 -16.71 -17.60 -2.23
N ARG A 205 -16.07 -16.45 -2.10
CA ARG A 205 -15.66 -15.59 -3.22
C ARG A 205 -14.31 -14.93 -2.96
N ILE A 206 -13.63 -14.54 -4.03
CA ILE A 206 -12.53 -13.58 -3.92
C ILE A 206 -13.06 -12.19 -3.61
N GLY A 207 -12.20 -11.36 -3.00
CA GLY A 207 -12.50 -9.95 -2.80
C GLY A 207 -12.27 -9.11 -4.07
N SER A 208 -12.75 -7.88 -4.04
CA SER A 208 -12.49 -6.85 -5.05
C SER A 208 -11.45 -5.85 -4.55
N ALA A 209 -10.86 -5.08 -5.47
CA ALA A 209 -9.98 -3.98 -5.09
C ALA A 209 -10.73 -2.91 -4.28
N GLU A 210 -12.04 -2.75 -4.49
CA GLU A 210 -12.89 -1.83 -3.75
C GLU A 210 -13.10 -2.27 -2.29
N ASP A 211 -13.16 -3.58 -1.99
CA ASP A 211 -13.19 -4.10 -0.62
C ASP A 211 -11.96 -3.60 0.18
N ILE A 212 -10.79 -3.47 -0.49
CA ILE A 212 -9.57 -2.97 0.13
C ILE A 212 -9.59 -1.44 0.23
N SER A 213 -9.92 -0.72 -0.83
CA SER A 213 -9.90 0.75 -0.82
C SER A 213 -10.91 1.34 0.17
N SER A 214 -12.08 0.72 0.35
CA SER A 214 -13.05 1.11 1.38
C SER A 214 -12.52 0.89 2.80
N ALA A 215 -11.80 -0.21 3.05
CA ALA A 215 -11.17 -0.48 4.34
C ALA A 215 -10.04 0.53 4.64
N VAL A 216 -9.22 0.87 3.63
CA VAL A 216 -8.20 1.92 3.75
C VAL A 216 -8.84 3.25 4.10
N PHE A 217 -9.90 3.64 3.39
CA PHE A 217 -10.64 4.88 3.64
C PHE A 217 -11.25 4.91 5.04
N HIS A 218 -11.86 3.80 5.50
CA HIS A 218 -12.38 3.67 6.85
C HIS A 218 -11.30 3.94 7.92
N LEU A 219 -10.10 3.37 7.76
CA LEU A 219 -8.98 3.60 8.68
C LEU A 219 -8.48 5.06 8.67
N VAL A 220 -8.58 5.72 7.52
CA VAL A 220 -8.20 7.14 7.40
C VAL A 220 -9.24 8.05 8.06
N GLU A 221 -10.53 7.79 7.90
CA GLU A 221 -11.60 8.64 8.45
C GLU A 221 -11.90 8.36 9.93
N ASN A 222 -11.72 7.13 10.41
CA ASN A 222 -11.95 6.80 11.82
C ASN A 222 -10.77 7.28 12.70
N LYS A 223 -10.99 8.34 13.46
CA LYS A 223 -9.96 9.03 14.26
C LYS A 223 -9.56 8.28 15.54
N TYR A 224 -10.26 7.21 15.92
CA TYR A 224 -9.99 6.45 17.15
C TYR A 224 -9.34 5.08 16.87
N ILE A 225 -8.88 4.84 15.63
CA ILE A 225 -8.18 3.60 15.25
C ILE A 225 -6.70 3.91 14.97
N THR A 226 -5.79 3.28 15.72
CA THR A 226 -4.35 3.28 15.45
C THR A 226 -3.71 1.97 15.93
N GLY A 227 -2.66 1.52 15.25
CA GLY A 227 -1.93 0.29 15.56
C GLY A 227 -2.65 -1.01 15.18
N GLN A 228 -3.75 -0.93 14.42
CA GLN A 228 -4.53 -2.09 14.02
C GLN A 228 -4.15 -2.61 12.63
N ILE A 229 -4.27 -3.92 12.45
CA ILE A 229 -4.20 -4.59 11.15
C ILE A 229 -5.57 -5.20 10.88
N ILE A 230 -6.30 -4.65 9.91
CA ILE A 230 -7.62 -5.16 9.53
C ILE A 230 -7.44 -6.15 8.36
N ARG A 231 -7.86 -7.40 8.58
CA ARG A 231 -7.89 -8.41 7.52
C ARG A 231 -9.14 -8.26 6.69
N VAL A 232 -8.94 -8.11 5.37
CA VAL A 232 -10.02 -8.05 4.37
C VAL A 232 -9.81 -9.22 3.41
N ASP A 233 -10.20 -10.40 3.84
CA ASP A 233 -9.79 -11.67 3.26
C ASP A 233 -10.92 -12.71 3.11
N GLY A 234 -12.16 -12.31 3.38
CA GLY A 234 -13.31 -13.21 3.35
C GLY A 234 -13.25 -14.33 4.39
N GLY A 235 -12.42 -14.19 5.42
CA GLY A 235 -12.18 -15.20 6.45
C GLY A 235 -11.10 -16.23 6.10
N ARG A 236 -10.37 -16.07 4.98
CA ARG A 236 -9.37 -17.04 4.51
C ARG A 236 -8.26 -17.32 5.54
N SER A 237 -7.87 -16.35 6.34
CA SER A 237 -6.83 -16.52 7.37
C SER A 237 -7.28 -17.33 8.58
N LEU A 238 -8.56 -17.65 8.71
CA LEU A 238 -9.12 -18.47 9.80
C LEU A 238 -9.00 -19.98 9.55
N ASN A 239 -8.79 -20.40 8.30
CA ASN A 239 -8.69 -21.82 7.88
C ASN A 239 -7.25 -22.29 7.75
#